data_990201733e536ced0184a47ba49fc4c3
#
_entry.id   990201733e536ced0184a47ba49fc4c3
#
_cell.length_a   1.000
_cell.length_b   1.000
_cell.length_c   1.000
_cell.angle_alpha   90.00
_cell.angle_beta   90.00
_cell.angle_gamma   90.00
#
_symmetry.space_group_name_H-M   'P 1'
#
loop_
_entity.id
_entity.type
_entity.pdbx_description
1 polymer ?
#
loop_
_entity_poly.entity_id
_entity_poly.type
_entity_poly.pdbx_seq_one_letter_code
_entity_poly.pdbx_strand_id
1 'polypeptide(L)'
;MAYVEADPRVTVNWDSAIPLIWDQTNVRGLSAKSDAFLDDALNHGIASGVSFLFHGPHGGHVLVALNSSIPVNDPIRREAITRNLPDILMFGHHFHEIFMRSVVEAGANPRSAGAPLSKRERECLGLAAHGMTSDDIAAKLEISSRTVQFHFDSIRSKLGAANRQEAVALAVQGGVIPRL
;
A
#
# COMPACT_ATOMS: atom_id res chain seq x y z
N MET A 1 11.95 4.29 0.13
CA MET A 1 11.28 4.07 -1.17
C MET A 1 12.10 3.21 -2.16
N ALA A 2 13.42 3.24 -2.14
CA ALA A 2 14.23 2.50 -3.11
C ALA A 2 14.08 0.96 -3.10
N TYR A 3 13.80 0.36 -1.96
CA TYR A 3 13.66 -1.10 -1.82
C TYR A 3 12.40 -1.69 -2.45
N VAL A 4 11.25 -1.02 -2.34
CA VAL A 4 9.98 -1.52 -2.92
C VAL A 4 10.03 -1.56 -4.44
N GLU A 5 10.70 -0.58 -5.07
CA GLU A 5 10.88 -0.52 -6.52
C GLU A 5 11.91 -1.54 -7.04
N ALA A 6 12.82 -2.00 -6.17
CA ALA A 6 13.84 -2.97 -6.50
C ALA A 6 13.39 -4.42 -6.28
N ASP A 7 12.35 -4.62 -5.46
CA ASP A 7 11.88 -5.95 -5.07
C ASP A 7 11.16 -6.64 -6.24
N PRO A 8 11.73 -7.70 -6.84
CA PRO A 8 11.13 -8.37 -7.97
C PRO A 8 9.80 -9.06 -7.63
N ARG A 9 9.55 -9.38 -6.36
CA ARG A 9 8.30 -10.00 -5.91
C ARG A 9 7.12 -9.05 -6.06
N VAL A 10 7.34 -7.75 -5.91
CA VAL A 10 6.31 -6.73 -6.17
C VAL A 10 5.96 -6.72 -7.65
N THR A 11 6.96 -6.69 -8.54
CA THR A 11 6.75 -6.63 -9.98
C THR A 11 6.04 -7.89 -10.50
N VAL A 12 6.49 -9.08 -10.07
CA VAL A 12 5.92 -10.36 -10.54
C VAL A 12 4.49 -10.58 -10.02
N ASN A 13 4.18 -10.09 -8.81
CA ASN A 13 2.85 -10.26 -8.20
C ASN A 13 1.88 -9.10 -8.46
N TRP A 14 2.30 -8.05 -9.18
CA TRP A 14 1.53 -6.80 -9.25
C TRP A 14 0.08 -6.97 -9.69
N ASP A 15 -0.16 -7.82 -10.69
CA ASP A 15 -1.51 -8.08 -11.23
C ASP A 15 -2.03 -9.48 -10.86
N SER A 16 -1.39 -10.17 -9.89
CA SER A 16 -1.75 -11.54 -9.53
C SER A 16 -2.36 -11.61 -8.13
N ALA A 17 -3.49 -12.30 -8.02
CA ALA A 17 -4.05 -12.74 -6.74
C ALA A 17 -3.48 -14.11 -6.28
N ILE A 18 -2.64 -14.75 -7.11
CA ILE A 18 -2.07 -16.05 -6.83
C ILE A 18 -0.76 -15.88 -6.05
N PRO A 19 -0.55 -16.61 -4.95
CA PRO A 19 0.71 -16.59 -4.23
C PRO A 19 1.90 -16.96 -5.11
N LEU A 20 2.97 -16.21 -5.02
CA LEU A 20 4.24 -16.52 -5.65
C LEU A 20 5.11 -17.32 -4.67
N ILE A 21 5.38 -18.58 -5.00
CA ILE A 21 6.45 -19.35 -4.35
C ILE A 21 7.74 -19.00 -5.08
N TRP A 22 8.65 -18.30 -4.40
CA TRP A 22 9.83 -17.73 -5.02
C TRP A 22 11.13 -18.25 -4.38
N ASP A 23 12.17 -18.27 -5.17
CA ASP A 23 13.56 -18.43 -4.77
C ASP A 23 14.46 -17.57 -5.67
N GLN A 24 15.76 -17.59 -5.40
CA GLN A 24 16.76 -16.83 -6.16
C GLN A 24 16.77 -17.15 -7.67
N THR A 25 16.22 -18.28 -8.10
CA THR A 25 16.31 -18.74 -9.50
C THR A 25 15.11 -18.24 -10.33
N ASN A 26 13.91 -18.19 -9.74
CA ASN A 26 12.68 -17.90 -10.50
C ASN A 26 12.26 -16.42 -10.51
N VAL A 27 12.98 -15.55 -9.78
CA VAL A 27 12.70 -14.11 -9.73
C VAL A 27 13.89 -13.24 -10.17
N ARG A 28 15.00 -13.85 -10.63
CA ARG A 28 16.16 -13.14 -11.19
C ARG A 28 15.99 -12.77 -12.66
N GLY A 29 16.82 -11.81 -13.09
CA GLY A 29 16.92 -11.42 -14.49
C GLY A 29 15.90 -10.36 -14.94
N LEU A 30 15.13 -9.79 -14.01
CA LEU A 30 14.20 -8.70 -14.34
C LEU A 30 14.93 -7.38 -14.55
N SER A 31 15.91 -7.08 -13.72
CA SER A 31 16.79 -5.91 -13.85
C SER A 31 18.04 -6.06 -12.98
N ALA A 32 19.11 -5.33 -13.31
CA ALA A 32 20.32 -5.28 -12.47
C ALA A 32 20.03 -4.79 -11.03
N LYS A 33 19.05 -3.89 -10.87
CA LYS A 33 18.63 -3.38 -9.56
C LYS A 33 17.92 -4.45 -8.73
N SER A 34 17.07 -5.27 -9.38
CA SER A 34 16.39 -6.39 -8.73
C SER A 34 17.37 -7.50 -8.34
N ASP A 35 18.34 -7.79 -9.20
CA ASP A 35 19.35 -8.81 -8.92
C ASP A 35 20.26 -8.40 -7.75
N ALA A 36 20.66 -7.13 -7.68
CA ALA A 36 21.40 -6.59 -6.54
C ALA A 36 20.60 -6.65 -5.23
N PHE A 37 19.28 -6.39 -5.30
CA PHE A 37 18.38 -6.56 -4.15
C PHE A 37 18.33 -8.01 -3.68
N LEU A 38 18.26 -8.98 -4.61
CA LEU A 38 18.24 -10.41 -4.27
C LEU A 38 19.57 -10.87 -3.67
N ASP A 39 20.70 -10.35 -4.14
CA ASP A 39 22.01 -10.64 -3.58
C ASP A 39 22.12 -10.10 -2.13
N ASP A 40 21.64 -8.88 -1.90
CA ASP A 40 21.59 -8.30 -0.55
C ASP A 40 20.67 -9.12 0.37
N ALA A 41 19.49 -9.52 -0.09
CA ALA A 41 18.56 -10.36 0.63
C ALA A 41 19.20 -11.71 1.02
N LEU A 42 19.93 -12.34 0.08
CA LEU A 42 20.64 -13.60 0.34
C LEU A 42 21.72 -13.46 1.40
N ASN A 43 22.50 -12.36 1.37
CA ASN A 43 23.52 -12.04 2.38
C ASN A 43 22.89 -11.87 3.78
N HIS A 44 21.60 -11.51 3.86
CA HIS A 44 20.85 -11.42 5.10
C HIS A 44 20.02 -12.70 5.42
N GLY A 45 20.32 -13.82 4.75
CA GLY A 45 19.69 -15.10 5.02
C GLY A 45 18.28 -15.25 4.44
N ILE A 46 17.92 -14.46 3.43
CA ILE A 46 16.62 -14.52 2.73
C ILE A 46 16.84 -15.17 1.36
N ALA A 47 16.63 -16.49 1.28
CA ALA A 47 16.91 -17.27 0.06
C ALA A 47 15.66 -17.63 -0.73
N SER A 48 14.50 -17.71 -0.07
CA SER A 48 13.24 -18.12 -0.70
C SER A 48 12.03 -17.68 0.13
N GLY A 49 10.83 -17.90 -0.40
CA GLY A 49 9.63 -17.65 0.38
C GLY A 49 8.33 -17.81 -0.40
N VAL A 50 7.26 -17.37 0.23
CA VAL A 50 5.94 -17.19 -0.37
C VAL A 50 5.56 -15.73 -0.23
N SER A 51 5.13 -15.13 -1.31
CA SER A 51 4.61 -13.75 -1.30
C SER A 51 3.26 -13.69 -2.00
N PHE A 52 2.41 -12.80 -1.52
CA PHE A 52 1.12 -12.50 -2.12
C PHE A 52 0.76 -11.03 -1.90
N LEU A 53 0.03 -10.48 -2.86
CA LEU A 53 -0.35 -9.09 -2.90
C LEU A 53 -1.83 -8.94 -2.57
N PHE A 54 -2.14 -8.13 -1.56
CA PHE A 54 -3.51 -7.71 -1.30
C PHE A 54 -3.79 -6.40 -2.01
N HIS A 55 -4.88 -6.38 -2.75
CA HIS A 55 -5.39 -5.20 -3.42
C HIS A 55 -6.43 -4.55 -2.51
N GLY A 56 -6.11 -3.41 -1.96
CA GLY A 56 -7.03 -2.65 -1.12
C GLY A 56 -8.11 -1.95 -1.94
N PRO A 57 -9.27 -1.64 -1.33
CA PRO A 57 -10.41 -1.01 -2.01
C PRO A 57 -10.10 0.35 -2.62
N HIS A 58 -8.98 0.96 -2.24
CA HIS A 58 -8.56 2.30 -2.69
C HIS A 58 -7.31 2.26 -3.59
N GLY A 59 -7.03 1.11 -4.24
CA GLY A 59 -5.86 0.97 -5.11
C GLY A 59 -4.53 0.88 -4.37
N GLY A 60 -4.57 0.78 -3.04
CA GLY A 60 -3.39 0.45 -2.25
C GLY A 60 -3.03 -1.03 -2.41
N HIS A 61 -1.74 -1.33 -2.35
CA HIS A 61 -1.25 -2.70 -2.41
C HIS A 61 -0.45 -3.00 -1.14
N VAL A 62 -0.68 -4.17 -0.56
CA VAL A 62 0.08 -4.67 0.59
C VAL A 62 0.71 -5.99 0.19
N LEU A 63 2.03 -6.03 0.10
CA LEU A 63 2.78 -7.26 -0.11
C LEU A 63 3.01 -7.92 1.25
N VAL A 64 2.52 -9.14 1.41
CA VAL A 64 2.89 -10.03 2.52
C VAL A 64 3.90 -11.04 2.00
N ALA A 65 5.04 -11.14 2.67
CA ALA A 65 6.10 -12.07 2.32
C ALA A 65 6.54 -12.87 3.54
N LEU A 66 6.45 -14.18 3.44
CA LEU A 66 7.03 -15.13 4.39
C LEU A 66 8.34 -15.62 3.81
N ASN A 67 9.43 -15.39 4.50
CA ASN A 67 10.78 -15.63 3.99
C ASN A 67 11.44 -16.81 4.70
N SER A 68 12.41 -17.41 4.03
CA SER A 68 13.22 -18.52 4.54
C SER A 68 14.67 -18.42 4.08
N SER A 69 15.58 -18.88 4.90
CA SER A 69 16.99 -19.03 4.55
C SER A 69 17.32 -20.28 3.73
N ILE A 70 16.34 -21.16 3.54
CA ILE A 70 16.52 -22.41 2.80
C ILE A 70 15.90 -22.26 1.40
N PRO A 71 16.64 -22.52 0.31
CA PRO A 71 16.11 -22.48 -1.05
C PRO A 71 14.93 -23.45 -1.27
N VAL A 72 14.02 -23.14 -2.20
CA VAL A 72 12.82 -23.96 -2.52
C VAL A 72 13.11 -24.99 -3.62
N ASN A 73 14.34 -25.16 -4.04
CA ASN A 73 14.74 -26.14 -5.07
C ASN A 73 14.56 -27.61 -4.66
N ASP A 74 14.36 -27.89 -3.36
CA ASP A 74 14.00 -29.22 -2.88
C ASP A 74 12.51 -29.53 -3.16
N PRO A 75 12.19 -30.62 -3.91
CA PRO A 75 10.81 -31.01 -4.21
C PRO A 75 9.95 -31.28 -2.98
N ILE A 76 10.51 -31.88 -1.93
CA ILE A 76 9.80 -32.19 -0.67
C ILE A 76 9.36 -30.89 0.01
N ARG A 77 10.26 -29.92 0.04
CA ARG A 77 9.98 -28.61 0.61
C ARG A 77 8.92 -27.85 -0.21
N ARG A 78 9.03 -27.88 -1.53
CA ARG A 78 8.03 -27.25 -2.43
C ARG A 78 6.65 -27.86 -2.21
N GLU A 79 6.56 -29.18 -2.09
CA GLU A 79 5.32 -29.89 -1.78
C GLU A 79 4.76 -29.46 -0.41
N ALA A 80 5.62 -29.40 0.62
CA ALA A 80 5.21 -28.96 1.96
C ALA A 80 4.68 -27.53 1.96
N ILE A 81 5.31 -26.60 1.23
CA ILE A 81 4.82 -25.22 1.07
C ILE A 81 3.46 -25.23 0.38
N THR A 82 3.33 -25.96 -0.74
CA THR A 82 2.08 -26.03 -1.52
C THR A 82 0.93 -26.60 -0.68
N ARG A 83 1.19 -27.61 0.13
CA ARG A 83 0.20 -28.24 1.03
C ARG A 83 -0.32 -27.24 2.08
N ASN A 84 0.55 -26.38 2.62
CA ASN A 84 0.19 -25.40 3.65
C ASN A 84 -0.22 -24.05 3.08
N LEU A 85 -0.27 -23.91 1.74
CA LEU A 85 -0.61 -22.63 1.09
C LEU A 85 -1.98 -22.07 1.50
N PRO A 86 -3.04 -22.88 1.68
CA PRO A 86 -4.33 -22.38 2.18
C PRO A 86 -4.22 -21.74 3.57
N ASP A 87 -3.48 -22.34 4.49
CA ASP A 87 -3.29 -21.82 5.85
C ASP A 87 -2.46 -20.54 5.84
N ILE A 88 -1.43 -20.47 4.99
CA ILE A 88 -0.61 -19.29 4.77
C ILE A 88 -1.47 -18.13 4.24
N LEU A 89 -2.36 -18.41 3.28
CA LEU A 89 -3.29 -17.42 2.73
C LEU A 89 -4.27 -16.91 3.79
N MET A 90 -4.88 -17.83 4.55
CA MET A 90 -5.80 -17.47 5.62
C MET A 90 -5.13 -16.61 6.68
N PHE A 91 -3.91 -16.98 7.09
CA PHE A 91 -3.10 -16.17 7.99
C PHE A 91 -2.86 -14.77 7.43
N GLY A 92 -2.44 -14.67 6.16
CA GLY A 92 -2.18 -13.41 5.50
C GLY A 92 -3.42 -12.52 5.40
N HIS A 93 -4.59 -13.09 5.08
CA HIS A 93 -5.86 -12.36 5.04
C HIS A 93 -6.25 -11.83 6.43
N HIS A 94 -6.20 -12.66 7.46
CA HIS A 94 -6.49 -12.23 8.83
C HIS A 94 -5.52 -11.14 9.32
N PHE A 95 -4.23 -11.34 9.06
CA PHE A 95 -3.22 -10.33 9.40
C PHE A 95 -3.49 -9.01 8.68
N HIS A 96 -3.77 -9.05 7.38
CA HIS A 96 -4.09 -7.86 6.59
C HIS A 96 -5.33 -7.14 7.12
N GLU A 97 -6.40 -7.88 7.45
CA GLU A 97 -7.63 -7.31 8.00
C GLU A 97 -7.37 -6.62 9.35
N ILE A 98 -6.66 -7.29 10.26
CA ILE A 98 -6.29 -6.72 11.56
C ILE A 98 -5.42 -5.47 11.37
N PHE A 99 -4.43 -5.53 10.48
CA PHE A 99 -3.55 -4.41 10.16
C PHE A 99 -4.33 -3.22 9.61
N MET A 100 -5.24 -3.45 8.66
CA MET A 100 -6.07 -2.39 8.09
C MET A 100 -6.95 -1.73 9.15
N ARG A 101 -7.62 -2.52 10.00
CA ARG A 101 -8.45 -1.99 11.10
C ARG A 101 -7.61 -1.26 12.14
N SER A 102 -6.51 -1.84 12.59
CA SER A 102 -5.75 -1.30 13.73
C SER A 102 -4.84 -0.13 13.37
N VAL A 103 -4.33 -0.10 12.14
CA VAL A 103 -3.31 0.87 11.71
C VAL A 103 -3.88 1.90 10.75
N VAL A 104 -4.64 1.47 9.75
CA VAL A 104 -5.12 2.37 8.70
C VAL A 104 -6.39 3.10 9.13
N GLU A 105 -7.38 2.40 9.70
CA GLU A 105 -8.63 3.00 10.16
C GLU A 105 -8.43 3.85 11.43
N ALA A 106 -7.45 3.52 12.27
CA ALA A 106 -7.05 4.36 13.41
C ALA A 106 -6.32 5.66 13.00
N GLY A 107 -6.15 5.90 11.69
CA GLY A 107 -5.54 7.12 11.16
C GLY A 107 -4.01 7.09 11.08
N ALA A 108 -3.39 5.98 11.42
CA ALA A 108 -1.97 5.77 11.17
C ALA A 108 -1.77 5.35 9.71
N ASN A 109 -1.73 6.32 8.80
CA ASN A 109 -1.32 6.04 7.43
C ASN A 109 0.20 5.86 7.40
N PRO A 110 0.73 4.65 7.14
CA PRO A 110 2.17 4.41 7.10
C PRO A 110 2.90 5.21 5.99
N ARG A 111 2.17 5.80 5.06
CA ARG A 111 2.71 6.61 3.96
C ARG A 111 2.63 8.12 4.21
N SER A 112 1.88 8.58 5.20
CA SER A 112 1.85 9.99 5.55
C SER A 112 2.87 10.27 6.64
N ALA A 113 4.02 10.80 6.27
CA ALA A 113 4.97 11.41 7.20
C ALA A 113 4.41 12.69 7.86
N GLY A 114 3.13 13.02 7.65
CA GLY A 114 2.43 14.20 8.15
C GLY A 114 1.38 13.85 9.21
N ALA A 115 0.94 14.85 9.95
CA ALA A 115 -0.14 14.72 10.93
C ALA A 115 -1.44 14.20 10.26
N PRO A 116 -2.24 13.36 10.95
CA PRO A 116 -3.47 12.83 10.37
C PRO A 116 -4.43 13.96 10.00
N LEU A 117 -5.21 13.74 8.93
CA LEU A 117 -6.24 14.69 8.54
C LEU A 117 -7.35 14.74 9.58
N SER A 118 -7.74 15.95 9.96
CA SER A 118 -8.90 16.16 10.84
C SER A 118 -10.21 15.73 10.17
N LYS A 119 -11.28 15.58 10.94
CA LYS A 119 -12.61 15.28 10.40
C LYS A 119 -13.04 16.29 9.34
N ARG A 120 -12.86 17.60 9.60
CA ARG A 120 -13.21 18.68 8.67
C ARG A 120 -12.38 18.68 7.40
N GLU A 121 -11.11 18.35 7.47
CA GLU A 121 -10.25 18.21 6.30
C GLU A 121 -10.71 17.03 5.42
N ARG A 122 -11.09 15.89 6.00
CA ARG A 122 -11.65 14.76 5.25
C ARG A 122 -13.00 15.09 4.60
N GLU A 123 -13.88 15.84 5.30
CA GLU A 123 -15.15 16.31 4.74
C GLU A 123 -14.91 17.23 3.52
N CYS A 124 -14.00 18.19 3.63
CA CYS A 124 -13.62 19.08 2.51
C CYS A 124 -13.06 18.29 1.32
N LEU A 125 -12.16 17.35 1.57
CA LEU A 125 -11.58 16.49 0.53
C LEU A 125 -12.65 15.62 -0.16
N GLY A 126 -13.54 15.00 0.60
CA GLY A 126 -14.62 14.18 0.05
C GLY A 126 -15.53 14.99 -0.88
N LEU A 127 -15.92 16.20 -0.48
CA LEU A 127 -16.74 17.07 -1.31
C LEU A 127 -15.99 17.56 -2.57
N ALA A 128 -14.69 17.86 -2.43
CA ALA A 128 -13.85 18.21 -3.58
C ALA A 128 -13.68 17.06 -4.57
N ALA A 129 -13.61 15.81 -4.09
CA ALA A 129 -13.57 14.64 -4.94
C ALA A 129 -14.83 14.51 -5.81
N HIS A 130 -15.99 14.96 -5.31
CA HIS A 130 -17.25 15.07 -6.08
C HIS A 130 -17.30 16.30 -7.00
N GLY A 131 -16.19 17.00 -7.22
CA GLY A 131 -16.10 18.15 -8.13
C GLY A 131 -16.64 19.47 -7.56
N MET A 132 -16.97 19.53 -6.26
CA MET A 132 -17.49 20.76 -5.66
C MET A 132 -16.44 21.86 -5.60
N THR A 133 -16.84 23.09 -5.89
CA THR A 133 -16.00 24.29 -5.73
C THR A 133 -15.83 24.64 -4.24
N SER A 134 -14.92 25.59 -3.93
CA SER A 134 -14.78 26.05 -2.55
C SER A 134 -16.05 26.74 -2.02
N ASP A 135 -16.80 27.40 -2.88
CA ASP A 135 -18.05 28.04 -2.50
C ASP A 135 -19.17 27.03 -2.24
N ASP A 136 -19.26 25.98 -3.06
CA ASP A 136 -20.20 24.88 -2.83
C ASP A 136 -19.91 24.14 -1.51
N ILE A 137 -18.62 23.88 -1.24
CA ILE A 137 -18.16 23.24 0.00
C ILE A 137 -18.48 24.14 1.20
N ALA A 138 -18.22 25.44 1.09
CA ALA A 138 -18.49 26.42 2.12
C ALA A 138 -19.99 26.45 2.47
N ALA A 139 -20.85 26.50 1.46
CA ALA A 139 -22.30 26.46 1.63
C ALA A 139 -22.75 25.14 2.29
N LYS A 140 -22.22 24.00 1.84
CA LYS A 140 -22.61 22.67 2.35
C LYS A 140 -22.14 22.39 3.79
N LEU A 141 -20.98 22.94 4.17
CA LEU A 141 -20.42 22.76 5.51
C LEU A 141 -20.75 23.91 6.48
N GLU A 142 -21.50 24.91 6.00
CA GLU A 142 -21.88 26.12 6.76
C GLU A 142 -20.67 26.89 7.32
N ILE A 143 -19.63 27.04 6.48
CA ILE A 143 -18.40 27.78 6.79
C ILE A 143 -18.08 28.79 5.67
N SER A 144 -17.11 29.67 5.86
CA SER A 144 -16.68 30.58 4.81
C SER A 144 -15.79 29.87 3.77
N SER A 145 -15.81 30.37 2.51
CA SER A 145 -14.90 29.91 1.46
C SER A 145 -13.42 30.10 1.87
N ARG A 146 -13.12 31.11 2.67
CA ARG A 146 -11.79 31.33 3.25
C ARG A 146 -11.41 30.21 4.23
N THR A 147 -12.36 29.69 5.02
CA THR A 147 -12.14 28.57 5.91
C THR A 147 -11.89 27.27 5.13
N VAL A 148 -12.61 27.08 4.01
CA VAL A 148 -12.36 25.94 3.09
C VAL A 148 -10.94 26.03 2.53
N GLN A 149 -10.51 27.20 2.11
CA GLN A 149 -9.15 27.42 1.60
C GLN A 149 -8.09 27.08 2.66
N PHE A 150 -8.29 27.53 3.91
CA PHE A 150 -7.41 27.22 5.04
C PHE A 150 -7.32 25.70 5.27
N HIS A 151 -8.45 24.96 5.18
CA HIS A 151 -8.42 23.52 5.27
C HIS A 151 -7.60 22.89 4.12
N PHE A 152 -7.74 23.37 2.89
CA PHE A 152 -6.95 22.85 1.76
C PHE A 152 -5.46 23.16 1.87
N ASP A 153 -5.07 24.30 2.41
CA ASP A 153 -3.65 24.61 2.67
C ASP A 153 -3.05 23.63 3.70
N SER A 154 -3.81 23.34 4.76
CA SER A 154 -3.43 22.33 5.76
C SER A 154 -3.37 20.91 5.17
N ILE A 155 -4.36 20.53 4.37
CA ILE A 155 -4.43 19.23 3.68
C ILE A 155 -3.20 19.05 2.77
N ARG A 156 -2.91 20.07 1.94
CA ARG A 156 -1.75 20.04 1.04
C ARG A 156 -0.44 19.84 1.80
N SER A 157 -0.25 20.58 2.89
CA SER A 157 0.92 20.42 3.76
C SER A 157 1.03 19.01 4.35
N LYS A 158 -0.10 18.44 4.82
CA LYS A 158 -0.13 17.11 5.44
C LYS A 158 0.07 15.97 4.44
N LEU A 159 -0.44 16.13 3.21
CA LEU A 159 -0.33 15.13 2.15
C LEU A 159 0.91 15.30 1.27
N GLY A 160 1.63 16.40 1.40
CA GLY A 160 2.75 16.76 0.52
C GLY A 160 2.31 17.08 -0.92
N ALA A 161 1.08 17.58 -1.09
CA ALA A 161 0.51 17.87 -2.40
C ALA A 161 0.85 19.28 -2.87
N ALA A 162 1.19 19.44 -4.16
CA ALA A 162 1.48 20.73 -4.77
C ALA A 162 0.20 21.56 -5.01
N ASN A 163 -0.93 20.90 -5.28
CA ASN A 163 -2.20 21.55 -5.56
C ASN A 163 -3.40 20.76 -5.02
N ARG A 164 -4.60 21.32 -5.15
CA ARG A 164 -5.85 20.72 -4.67
C ARG A 164 -6.18 19.39 -5.36
N GLN A 165 -5.98 19.31 -6.67
CA GLN A 165 -6.28 18.13 -7.47
C GLN A 165 -5.37 16.96 -7.06
N GLU A 166 -4.09 17.24 -6.87
CA GLU A 166 -3.14 16.25 -6.38
C GLU A 166 -3.47 15.81 -4.95
N ALA A 167 -3.91 16.73 -4.07
CA ALA A 167 -4.35 16.37 -2.73
C ALA A 167 -5.55 15.41 -2.76
N VAL A 168 -6.53 15.64 -3.64
CA VAL A 168 -7.66 14.72 -3.85
C VAL A 168 -7.19 13.38 -4.39
N ALA A 169 -6.31 13.38 -5.40
CA ALA A 169 -5.77 12.14 -5.98
C ALA A 169 -5.01 11.30 -4.94
N LEU A 170 -4.13 11.92 -4.15
CA LEU A 170 -3.39 11.27 -3.07
C LEU A 170 -4.32 10.73 -1.97
N ALA A 171 -5.37 11.47 -1.62
CA ALA A 171 -6.34 11.04 -0.62
C ALA A 171 -7.19 9.84 -1.09
N VAL A 172 -7.55 9.79 -2.37
CA VAL A 172 -8.24 8.63 -2.98
C VAL A 172 -7.30 7.43 -3.06
N GLN A 173 -6.06 7.63 -3.52
CA GLN A 173 -5.05 6.57 -3.62
C GLN A 173 -4.67 6.00 -2.24
N GLY A 174 -4.61 6.87 -1.24
CA GLY A 174 -4.28 6.50 0.14
C GLY A 174 -5.47 5.96 0.94
N GLY A 175 -6.67 5.87 0.36
CA GLY A 175 -7.86 5.40 1.06
C GLY A 175 -8.39 6.33 2.15
N VAL A 176 -7.95 7.57 2.14
CA VAL A 176 -8.40 8.60 3.11
C VAL A 176 -9.85 9.03 2.85
N ILE A 177 -10.23 9.00 1.57
CA ILE A 177 -11.59 9.21 1.10
C ILE A 177 -11.98 8.10 0.11
N PRO A 178 -13.26 7.69 0.03
CA PRO A 178 -13.70 6.65 -0.89
C PRO A 178 -13.50 7.08 -2.35
N ARG A 179 -13.33 6.10 -3.24
CA ARG A 179 -13.43 6.32 -4.70
C ARG A 179 -14.87 6.68 -5.05
N LEU A 180 -15.00 7.59 -5.99
CA LEU A 180 -16.29 7.98 -6.59
C LEU A 180 -16.85 6.85 -7.45
#